data_e1310b0ca087e11948b032c85728ce70
#
_entry.id   e1310b0ca087e11948b032c85728ce70
#
_cell.length_a   1.000
_cell.length_b   1.000
_cell.length_c   1.000
_cell.angle_alpha   90.00
_cell.angle_beta   90.00
_cell.angle_gamma   90.00
#
_symmetry.space_group_name_H-M   'P 1'
#
loop_
_entity.id
_entity.type
_entity.pdbx_description
1 polymer ?
#
loop_
_entity_poly.entity_id
_entity_poly.type
_entity_poly.pdbx_seq_one_letter_code
_entity_poly.pdbx_strand_id
1 'polypeptide(L)'
;MDAVDAPRRPLSERLFADLLEAVLSGRYGPGDRLPPQRALAADAGVTMTSLREALKRLEQMGLIEVRHGAAMRVRDWRRHGGLDVIAHLLLTSGSLDRGVLSDVLEARTLMLGELAALAAQRRSPVQAQGLVALAGEIGRAADDAAAQRLDFAFFEQLAEAADNLVFVLILNSIRELYFAHAERLAVTARHRELAPLYGAAARAVTERDRGGARDAVTRLAALQRQRVEERLG
;
A
#
# COMPACT_ATOMS: atom_id res chain seq x y z
N MET A 1 -15.19 -31.43 15.96
CA MET A 1 -14.15 -30.73 15.16
C MET A 1 -14.71 -29.32 14.97
N ASP A 2 -14.45 -28.49 15.99
CA ASP A 2 -15.08 -27.18 16.14
C ASP A 2 -14.50 -26.19 15.14
N ALA A 3 -15.36 -25.59 14.34
CA ALA A 3 -15.02 -24.45 13.49
C ALA A 3 -14.57 -23.31 14.42
N VAL A 4 -13.29 -22.96 14.36
CA VAL A 4 -12.74 -21.80 15.04
C VAL A 4 -13.44 -20.57 14.47
N ASP A 5 -14.37 -20.01 15.27
CA ASP A 5 -15.11 -18.78 14.97
C ASP A 5 -14.08 -17.66 14.81
N ALA A 6 -13.89 -17.19 13.57
CA ALA A 6 -13.01 -16.07 13.31
C ALA A 6 -13.48 -14.87 14.14
N PRO A 7 -12.60 -14.12 14.81
CA PRO A 7 -13.00 -13.05 15.71
C PRO A 7 -13.87 -12.04 14.97
N ARG A 8 -15.13 -11.92 15.38
CA ARG A 8 -16.07 -10.95 14.82
C ARG A 8 -15.47 -9.56 15.00
N ARG A 9 -15.20 -8.89 13.88
CA ARG A 9 -14.72 -7.50 13.90
C ARG A 9 -15.61 -6.65 14.81
N PRO A 10 -15.05 -5.74 15.61
CA PRO A 10 -15.82 -4.81 16.44
C PRO A 10 -16.90 -4.09 15.60
N LEU A 11 -18.06 -3.84 16.18
CA LEU A 11 -19.18 -3.17 15.49
C LEU A 11 -18.78 -1.80 14.92
N SER A 12 -17.90 -1.07 15.62
CA SER A 12 -17.35 0.21 15.14
C SER A 12 -16.52 0.06 13.86
N GLU A 13 -15.75 -1.03 13.74
CA GLU A 13 -14.97 -1.30 12.53
C GLU A 13 -15.85 -1.69 11.33
N ARG A 14 -16.92 -2.45 11.59
CA ARG A 14 -17.88 -2.78 10.54
C ARG A 14 -18.58 -1.53 10.04
N LEU A 15 -19.08 -0.69 10.94
CA LEU A 15 -19.70 0.57 10.59
C LEU A 15 -18.76 1.49 9.80
N PHE A 16 -17.48 1.59 10.23
CA PHE A 16 -16.48 2.36 9.48
C PHE A 16 -16.32 1.80 8.07
N ALA A 17 -16.18 0.49 7.90
CA ALA A 17 -16.04 -0.16 6.59
C ALA A 17 -17.27 0.07 5.70
N ASP A 18 -18.48 -0.05 6.26
CA ASP A 18 -19.74 0.14 5.52
C ASP A 18 -19.92 1.59 5.02
N LEU A 19 -19.59 2.56 5.86
CA LEU A 19 -19.63 3.98 5.50
C LEU A 19 -18.55 4.34 4.49
N LEU A 20 -17.35 3.81 4.67
CA LEU A 20 -16.24 3.99 3.76
C LEU A 20 -16.58 3.45 2.37
N GLU A 21 -17.09 2.23 2.30
CA GLU A 21 -17.55 1.63 1.04
C GLU A 21 -18.66 2.46 0.40
N ALA A 22 -19.62 2.96 1.18
CA ALA A 22 -20.71 3.80 0.67
C ALA A 22 -20.22 5.11 0.04
N VAL A 23 -19.13 5.69 0.58
CA VAL A 23 -18.50 6.90 0.03
C VAL A 23 -17.65 6.56 -1.21
N LEU A 24 -16.82 5.53 -1.13
CA LEU A 24 -15.90 5.18 -2.22
C LEU A 24 -16.65 4.63 -3.45
N SER A 25 -17.74 3.87 -3.24
CA SER A 25 -18.60 3.35 -4.32
C SER A 25 -19.51 4.42 -4.95
N GLY A 26 -19.59 5.62 -4.34
CA GLY A 26 -20.44 6.70 -4.80
C GLY A 26 -21.93 6.56 -4.37
N ARG A 27 -22.27 5.64 -3.47
CA ARG A 27 -23.62 5.58 -2.85
C ARG A 27 -23.92 6.90 -2.14
N TYR A 28 -22.91 7.49 -1.52
CA TYR A 28 -22.90 8.90 -1.12
C TYR A 28 -21.86 9.64 -1.95
N GLY A 29 -22.32 10.46 -2.88
CA GLY A 29 -21.45 11.25 -3.76
C GLY A 29 -20.90 12.52 -3.10
N PRO A 30 -19.91 13.19 -3.72
CA PRO A 30 -19.37 14.45 -3.24
C PRO A 30 -20.46 15.52 -3.07
N GLY A 31 -20.52 16.11 -1.88
CA GLY A 31 -21.52 17.12 -1.51
C GLY A 31 -22.79 16.56 -0.86
N ASP A 32 -23.02 15.26 -0.94
CA ASP A 32 -24.21 14.64 -0.33
C ASP A 32 -24.18 14.78 1.19
N ARG A 33 -25.38 14.85 1.76
CA ARG A 33 -25.56 14.83 3.21
C ARG A 33 -25.63 13.40 3.71
N LEU A 34 -24.83 13.07 4.71
CA LEU A 34 -25.00 11.83 5.45
C LEU A 34 -26.22 11.93 6.38
N PRO A 35 -26.89 10.80 6.67
CA PRO A 35 -27.95 10.75 7.66
C PRO A 35 -27.52 11.30 9.01
N PRO A 36 -28.45 11.82 9.84
CA PRO A 36 -28.14 12.28 11.18
C PRO A 36 -27.45 11.18 12.01
N GLN A 37 -26.49 11.56 12.86
CA GLN A 37 -25.73 10.60 13.65
C GLN A 37 -26.59 9.61 14.43
N ARG A 38 -27.72 10.10 15.01
CA ARG A 38 -28.63 9.22 15.75
C ARG A 38 -29.27 8.14 14.85
N ALA A 39 -29.61 8.49 13.62
CA ALA A 39 -30.15 7.53 12.66
C ALA A 39 -29.08 6.50 12.27
N LEU A 40 -27.89 6.95 11.90
CA LEU A 40 -26.75 6.05 11.56
C LEU A 40 -26.43 5.09 12.70
N ALA A 41 -26.43 5.56 13.94
CA ALA A 41 -26.15 4.70 15.11
C ALA A 41 -27.26 3.67 15.32
N ALA A 42 -28.52 4.08 15.18
CA ALA A 42 -29.68 3.19 15.33
C ALA A 42 -29.72 2.12 14.21
N ASP A 43 -29.53 2.53 12.96
CA ASP A 43 -29.54 1.63 11.80
C ASP A 43 -28.42 0.59 11.85
N ALA A 44 -27.24 0.98 12.35
CA ALA A 44 -26.10 0.08 12.49
C ALA A 44 -26.05 -0.70 13.81
N GLY A 45 -26.98 -0.42 14.75
CA GLY A 45 -27.02 -1.05 16.06
C GLY A 45 -25.76 -0.77 16.92
N VAL A 46 -25.15 0.42 16.79
CA VAL A 46 -23.93 0.80 17.50
C VAL A 46 -24.17 1.94 18.50
N THR A 47 -23.26 2.08 19.46
CA THR A 47 -23.29 3.23 20.38
C THR A 47 -22.90 4.53 19.66
N MET A 48 -23.36 5.67 20.21
CA MET A 48 -22.95 6.99 19.70
C MET A 48 -21.42 7.22 19.78
N THR A 49 -20.75 6.59 20.76
CA THR A 49 -19.29 6.66 20.87
C THR A 49 -18.62 5.93 19.70
N SER A 50 -19.03 4.70 19.41
CA SER A 50 -18.50 3.92 18.29
C SER A 50 -18.76 4.61 16.93
N LEU A 51 -19.95 5.21 16.75
CA LEU A 51 -20.24 6.00 15.56
C LEU A 51 -19.30 7.20 15.42
N ARG A 52 -19.09 7.96 16.50
CA ARG A 52 -18.20 9.14 16.45
C ARG A 52 -16.76 8.76 16.13
N GLU A 53 -16.27 7.63 16.62
CA GLU A 53 -14.95 7.11 16.25
C GLU A 53 -14.86 6.78 14.77
N ALA A 54 -15.86 6.09 14.21
CA ALA A 54 -15.91 5.79 12.79
C ALA A 54 -15.95 7.08 11.93
N LEU A 55 -16.81 8.04 12.30
CA LEU A 55 -16.90 9.32 11.59
C LEU A 55 -15.61 10.13 11.68
N LYS A 56 -14.95 10.15 12.83
CA LYS A 56 -13.66 10.83 13.01
C LYS A 56 -12.58 10.23 12.09
N ARG A 57 -12.53 8.92 11.94
CA ARG A 57 -11.61 8.26 11.01
C ARG A 57 -11.89 8.66 9.57
N LEU A 58 -13.17 8.66 9.13
CA LEU A 58 -13.54 9.12 7.79
C LEU A 58 -13.20 10.58 7.54
N GLU A 59 -13.35 11.44 8.55
CA GLU A 59 -12.98 12.84 8.48
C GLU A 59 -11.46 13.03 8.39
N GLN A 60 -10.67 12.27 9.17
CA GLN A 60 -9.22 12.25 9.10
C GLN A 60 -8.70 11.83 7.72
N MET A 61 -9.38 10.87 7.08
CA MET A 61 -9.10 10.44 5.71
C MET A 61 -9.55 11.44 4.64
N GLY A 62 -10.16 12.56 5.03
CA GLY A 62 -10.65 13.59 4.10
C GLY A 62 -11.91 13.20 3.32
N LEU A 63 -12.64 12.16 3.76
CA LEU A 63 -13.80 11.61 3.05
C LEU A 63 -15.12 12.32 3.41
N ILE A 64 -15.21 12.85 4.62
CA ILE A 64 -16.37 13.60 5.11
C ILE A 64 -15.95 14.87 5.81
N GLU A 65 -16.88 15.79 5.96
CA GLU A 65 -16.75 16.99 6.77
C GLU A 65 -17.85 17.01 7.82
N VAL A 66 -17.44 17.13 9.10
CA VAL A 66 -18.36 17.23 10.25
C VAL A 66 -18.33 18.64 10.78
N ARG A 67 -19.37 19.44 10.52
CA ARG A 67 -19.49 20.79 11.08
C ARG A 67 -20.43 20.81 12.27
N HIS A 68 -20.06 21.50 13.34
CA HIS A 68 -20.91 21.67 14.51
C HIS A 68 -22.24 22.35 14.12
N GLY A 69 -23.36 21.73 14.50
CA GLY A 69 -24.69 22.26 14.20
C GLY A 69 -25.15 22.16 12.74
N ALA A 70 -24.34 21.56 11.85
CA ALA A 70 -24.69 21.36 10.45
C ALA A 70 -24.72 19.86 10.08
N ALA A 71 -25.33 19.56 8.93
CA ALA A 71 -25.32 18.21 8.40
C ALA A 71 -23.90 17.80 7.98
N MET A 72 -23.53 16.56 8.29
CA MET A 72 -22.30 15.93 7.78
C MET A 72 -22.37 15.84 6.26
N ARG A 73 -21.27 16.16 5.59
CA ARG A 73 -21.20 16.11 4.12
C ARG A 73 -20.05 15.23 3.65
N VAL A 74 -20.30 14.52 2.56
CA VAL A 74 -19.27 13.78 1.83
C VAL A 74 -18.40 14.75 1.06
N ARG A 75 -17.08 14.55 1.13
CA ARG A 75 -16.11 15.33 0.36
C ARG A 75 -15.73 14.59 -0.91
N ASP A 76 -15.20 15.28 -1.88
CA ASP A 76 -14.57 14.67 -3.04
C ASP A 76 -13.24 14.03 -2.61
N TRP A 77 -13.24 12.73 -2.41
CA TRP A 77 -12.05 12.00 -1.96
C TRP A 77 -10.89 12.07 -2.96
N ARG A 78 -11.16 12.28 -4.24
CA ARG A 78 -10.10 12.46 -5.25
C ARG A 78 -9.32 13.76 -5.05
N ARG A 79 -9.90 14.73 -4.37
CA ARG A 79 -9.27 16.03 -4.06
C ARG A 79 -8.76 16.12 -2.62
N HIS A 80 -9.27 15.30 -1.73
CA HIS A 80 -9.06 15.47 -0.29
C HIS A 80 -8.53 14.21 0.41
N GLY A 81 -8.62 13.04 -0.22
CA GLY A 81 -8.11 11.79 0.32
C GLY A 81 -6.58 11.71 0.25
N GLY A 82 -5.99 11.00 1.20
CA GLY A 82 -4.56 10.70 1.25
C GLY A 82 -4.21 9.31 0.72
N LEU A 83 -2.96 8.90 0.94
CA LEU A 83 -2.48 7.57 0.55
C LEU A 83 -3.19 6.43 1.29
N ASP A 84 -3.74 6.70 2.47
CA ASP A 84 -4.54 5.78 3.26
C ASP A 84 -5.83 5.33 2.55
N VAL A 85 -6.37 6.16 1.68
CA VAL A 85 -7.54 5.80 0.86
C VAL A 85 -7.22 4.71 -0.16
N ILE A 86 -5.98 4.63 -0.66
CA ILE A 86 -5.55 3.66 -1.69
C ILE A 86 -5.78 2.22 -1.21
N ALA A 87 -5.44 1.92 0.04
CA ALA A 87 -5.62 0.59 0.61
C ALA A 87 -7.08 0.12 0.56
N HIS A 88 -8.00 1.04 0.79
CA HIS A 88 -9.44 0.76 0.77
C HIS A 88 -10.01 0.69 -0.66
N LEU A 89 -9.51 1.53 -1.57
CA LEU A 89 -9.88 1.47 -2.99
C LEU A 89 -9.47 0.15 -3.63
N LEU A 90 -8.27 -0.35 -3.29
CA LEU A 90 -7.78 -1.64 -3.80
C LEU A 90 -8.68 -2.82 -3.39
N LEU A 91 -9.44 -2.70 -2.29
CA LEU A 91 -10.21 -3.79 -1.69
C LEU A 91 -11.71 -3.53 -1.64
N THR A 92 -12.21 -2.66 -2.49
CA THR A 92 -13.64 -2.36 -2.55
C THR A 92 -14.44 -3.64 -2.84
N SER A 93 -15.47 -3.91 -2.02
CA SER A 93 -16.37 -5.07 -2.16
C SER A 93 -15.68 -6.45 -2.08
N GLY A 94 -14.53 -6.54 -1.41
CA GLY A 94 -13.82 -7.82 -1.21
C GLY A 94 -13.03 -8.32 -2.44
N SER A 95 -13.08 -7.62 -3.56
CA SER A 95 -12.29 -7.88 -4.76
C SER A 95 -11.23 -6.78 -4.96
N LEU A 96 -10.10 -7.14 -5.61
CA LEU A 96 -9.09 -6.17 -6.01
C LEU A 96 -9.62 -5.35 -7.20
N ASP A 97 -9.63 -4.01 -7.05
CA ASP A 97 -9.88 -3.11 -8.19
C ASP A 97 -8.64 -3.10 -9.10
N ARG A 98 -8.78 -3.67 -10.30
CA ARG A 98 -7.69 -3.81 -11.26
C ARG A 98 -7.17 -2.47 -11.79
N GLY A 99 -8.05 -1.48 -11.92
CA GLY A 99 -7.67 -0.14 -12.38
C GLY A 99 -6.79 0.55 -11.35
N VAL A 100 -7.25 0.62 -10.11
CA VAL A 100 -6.47 1.19 -8.99
C VAL A 100 -5.17 0.43 -8.78
N LEU A 101 -5.18 -0.91 -8.89
CA LEU A 101 -3.96 -1.70 -8.77
C LEU A 101 -2.95 -1.38 -9.88
N SER A 102 -3.38 -1.25 -11.12
CA SER A 102 -2.52 -0.88 -12.24
C SER A 102 -1.88 0.50 -12.02
N ASP A 103 -2.67 1.49 -11.56
CA ASP A 103 -2.17 2.83 -11.26
C ASP A 103 -1.13 2.81 -10.12
N VAL A 104 -1.38 2.02 -9.07
CA VAL A 104 -0.44 1.85 -7.94
C VAL A 104 0.87 1.21 -8.40
N LEU A 105 0.79 0.16 -9.22
CA LEU A 105 1.99 -0.54 -9.73
C LEU A 105 2.79 0.32 -10.71
N GLU A 106 2.11 1.17 -11.50
CA GLU A 106 2.76 2.15 -12.36
C GLU A 106 3.51 3.20 -11.55
N ALA A 107 2.82 3.85 -10.61
CA ALA A 107 3.42 4.84 -9.71
C ALA A 107 4.60 4.25 -8.93
N ARG A 108 4.45 3.01 -8.43
CA ARG A 108 5.52 2.26 -7.75
C ARG A 108 6.73 2.08 -8.66
N THR A 109 6.53 1.69 -9.91
CA THR A 109 7.63 1.45 -10.86
C THR A 109 8.46 2.72 -11.08
N LEU A 110 7.79 3.86 -11.32
CA LEU A 110 8.44 5.15 -11.51
C LEU A 110 9.20 5.60 -10.25
N MET A 111 8.54 5.51 -9.10
CA MET A 111 9.10 5.95 -7.82
C MET A 111 10.30 5.12 -7.40
N LEU A 112 10.26 3.80 -7.54
CA LEU A 112 11.35 2.92 -7.13
C LEU A 112 12.59 3.08 -8.04
N GLY A 113 12.41 3.38 -9.33
CA GLY A 113 13.52 3.69 -10.23
C GLY A 113 14.28 4.95 -9.79
N GLU A 114 13.55 6.04 -9.48
CA GLU A 114 14.19 7.28 -8.99
C GLU A 114 14.81 7.10 -7.59
N LEU A 115 14.16 6.32 -6.73
CA LEU A 115 14.69 5.96 -5.43
C LEU A 115 16.06 5.27 -5.56
N ALA A 116 16.19 4.29 -6.46
CA ALA A 116 17.44 3.59 -6.72
C ALA A 116 18.53 4.51 -7.26
N ALA A 117 18.18 5.45 -8.15
CA ALA A 117 19.11 6.45 -8.66
C ALA A 117 19.65 7.37 -7.55
N LEU A 118 18.81 7.78 -6.61
CA LEU A 118 19.22 8.56 -5.44
C LEU A 118 20.08 7.72 -4.48
N ALA A 119 19.70 6.47 -4.23
CA ALA A 119 20.47 5.54 -3.40
C ALA A 119 21.89 5.33 -3.95
N ALA A 120 22.04 5.13 -5.26
CA ALA A 120 23.35 5.02 -5.91
C ALA A 120 24.23 6.24 -5.66
N GLN A 121 23.63 7.42 -5.62
CA GLN A 121 24.34 8.68 -5.41
C GLN A 121 24.76 8.90 -3.96
N ARG A 122 23.91 8.53 -2.98
CA ARG A 122 24.01 8.95 -1.57
C ARG A 122 24.46 7.85 -0.62
N ARG A 123 24.31 6.58 -1.01
CA ARG A 123 24.58 5.42 -0.15
C ARG A 123 25.92 5.47 0.55
N SER A 124 25.98 5.00 1.78
CA SER A 124 27.22 4.63 2.49
C SER A 124 27.76 3.26 1.99
N PRO A 125 29.04 2.94 2.22
CA PRO A 125 29.57 1.61 1.92
C PRO A 125 28.81 0.47 2.61
N VAL A 126 28.39 0.66 3.85
CA VAL A 126 27.65 -0.34 4.64
C VAL A 126 26.27 -0.62 4.02
N GLN A 127 25.56 0.43 3.61
CA GLN A 127 24.25 0.28 2.93
C GLN A 127 24.39 -0.46 1.60
N ALA A 128 25.44 -0.18 0.82
CA ALA A 128 25.70 -0.89 -0.43
C ALA A 128 25.96 -2.40 -0.19
N GLN A 129 26.75 -2.75 0.84
CA GLN A 129 26.97 -4.15 1.23
C GLN A 129 25.67 -4.84 1.67
N GLY A 130 24.83 -4.16 2.44
CA GLY A 130 23.52 -4.67 2.84
C GLY A 130 22.62 -4.97 1.67
N LEU A 131 22.56 -4.10 0.65
CA LEU A 131 21.79 -4.34 -0.58
C LEU A 131 22.29 -5.58 -1.34
N VAL A 132 23.61 -5.77 -1.44
CA VAL A 132 24.20 -6.96 -2.07
C VAL A 132 23.83 -8.23 -1.31
N ALA A 133 23.88 -8.20 0.02
CA ALA A 133 23.48 -9.32 0.87
C ALA A 133 22.00 -9.68 0.66
N LEU A 134 21.10 -8.70 0.76
CA LEU A 134 19.65 -8.88 0.56
C LEU A 134 19.33 -9.43 -0.85
N ALA A 135 19.97 -8.92 -1.90
CA ALA A 135 19.80 -9.45 -3.25
C ALA A 135 20.19 -10.94 -3.35
N GLY A 136 21.26 -11.34 -2.67
CA GLY A 136 21.67 -12.75 -2.59
C GLY A 136 20.69 -13.62 -1.80
N GLU A 137 20.10 -13.09 -0.71
CA GLU A 137 19.12 -13.79 0.11
C GLU A 137 17.81 -14.03 -0.64
N ILE A 138 17.33 -13.03 -1.41
CA ILE A 138 16.12 -13.15 -2.23
C ILE A 138 16.25 -14.36 -3.19
N GLY A 139 17.39 -14.52 -3.84
CA GLY A 139 17.63 -15.65 -4.75
C GLY A 139 17.60 -17.02 -4.06
N ARG A 140 17.92 -17.08 -2.76
CA ARG A 140 17.96 -18.28 -1.93
C ARG A 140 16.73 -18.46 -1.04
N ALA A 141 15.75 -17.57 -1.12
CA ALA A 141 14.55 -17.64 -0.28
C ALA A 141 13.86 -19.01 -0.41
N ALA A 142 13.35 -19.52 0.69
CA ALA A 142 12.72 -20.84 0.75
C ALA A 142 11.42 -20.89 -0.06
N ASP A 143 10.66 -19.78 -0.01
CA ASP A 143 9.37 -19.62 -0.67
C ASP A 143 9.12 -18.15 -1.07
N ASP A 144 8.02 -17.91 -1.78
CA ASP A 144 7.64 -16.58 -2.24
C ASP A 144 7.30 -15.64 -1.07
N ALA A 145 6.81 -16.15 0.06
CA ALA A 145 6.51 -15.32 1.23
C ALA A 145 7.81 -14.83 1.91
N ALA A 146 8.82 -15.69 2.02
CA ALA A 146 10.15 -15.29 2.48
C ALA A 146 10.79 -14.29 1.51
N ALA A 147 10.69 -14.53 0.21
CA ALA A 147 11.17 -13.60 -0.81
C ALA A 147 10.48 -12.25 -0.73
N GLN A 148 9.17 -12.21 -0.42
CA GLN A 148 8.42 -10.97 -0.30
C GLN A 148 8.84 -10.12 0.90
N ARG A 149 9.18 -10.75 2.02
CA ARG A 149 9.77 -10.02 3.16
C ARG A 149 11.12 -9.41 2.81
N LEU A 150 11.96 -10.16 2.09
CA LEU A 150 13.26 -9.68 1.63
C LEU A 150 13.15 -8.61 0.55
N ASP A 151 12.16 -8.70 -0.35
CA ASP A 151 11.84 -7.65 -1.34
C ASP A 151 11.52 -6.32 -0.64
N PHE A 152 10.65 -6.37 0.37
CA PHE A 152 10.31 -5.17 1.13
C PHE A 152 11.54 -4.59 1.84
N ALA A 153 12.33 -5.43 2.50
CA ALA A 153 13.57 -5.02 3.17
C ALA A 153 14.60 -4.42 2.18
N PHE A 154 14.68 -4.95 0.95
CA PHE A 154 15.54 -4.40 -0.08
C PHE A 154 15.14 -2.96 -0.46
N PHE A 155 13.85 -2.70 -0.64
CA PHE A 155 13.37 -1.36 -0.96
C PHE A 155 13.42 -0.41 0.25
N GLU A 156 13.25 -0.90 1.48
CA GLU A 156 13.52 -0.10 2.69
C GLU A 156 14.97 0.35 2.74
N GLN A 157 15.91 -0.57 2.51
CA GLN A 157 17.33 -0.24 2.49
C GLN A 157 17.69 0.74 1.35
N LEU A 158 17.05 0.63 0.18
CA LEU A 158 17.18 1.62 -0.88
C LEU A 158 16.68 3.00 -0.44
N ALA A 159 15.54 3.07 0.27
CA ALA A 159 14.98 4.33 0.76
C ALA A 159 15.89 4.99 1.80
N GLU A 160 16.44 4.20 2.71
CA GLU A 160 17.45 4.69 3.67
C GLU A 160 18.72 5.17 2.96
N ALA A 161 19.20 4.40 1.95
CA ALA A 161 20.39 4.76 1.18
C ALA A 161 20.17 6.00 0.29
N ALA A 162 18.94 6.27 -0.11
CA ALA A 162 18.56 7.48 -0.83
C ALA A 162 18.58 8.74 0.06
N ASP A 163 18.66 8.58 1.39
CA ASP A 163 18.65 9.68 2.37
C ASP A 163 17.51 10.68 2.09
N ASN A 164 16.29 10.12 1.96
CA ASN A 164 15.08 10.90 1.71
C ASN A 164 13.92 10.38 2.56
N LEU A 165 13.64 11.10 3.65
CA LEU A 165 12.60 10.75 4.62
C LEU A 165 11.22 10.55 3.98
N VAL A 166 10.90 11.29 2.91
CA VAL A 166 9.59 11.17 2.26
C VAL A 166 9.40 9.79 1.65
N PHE A 167 10.41 9.22 1.00
CA PHE A 167 10.35 7.84 0.49
C PHE A 167 10.19 6.81 1.59
N VAL A 168 10.90 6.99 2.71
CA VAL A 168 10.75 6.12 3.89
C VAL A 168 9.31 6.15 4.41
N LEU A 169 8.71 7.34 4.54
CA LEU A 169 7.33 7.48 5.02
C LEU A 169 6.31 6.90 4.04
N ILE A 170 6.53 7.05 2.73
CA ILE A 170 5.67 6.42 1.71
C ILE A 170 5.73 4.90 1.83
N LEU A 171 6.92 4.30 1.94
CA LEU A 171 7.05 2.85 2.12
C LEU A 171 6.38 2.37 3.42
N ASN A 172 6.53 3.11 4.52
CA ASN A 172 5.86 2.80 5.78
C ASN A 172 4.33 2.83 5.63
N SER A 173 3.79 3.79 4.87
CA SER A 173 2.34 3.93 4.66
C SER A 173 1.73 2.74 3.91
N ILE A 174 2.50 2.06 3.06
CA ILE A 174 2.03 0.91 2.27
C ILE A 174 2.41 -0.45 2.88
N ARG A 175 3.21 -0.47 3.95
CA ARG A 175 3.72 -1.71 4.57
C ARG A 175 2.59 -2.68 4.94
N GLU A 176 1.59 -2.20 5.68
CA GLU A 176 0.48 -3.05 6.11
C GLU A 176 -0.29 -3.62 4.92
N LEU A 177 -0.58 -2.77 3.92
CA LEU A 177 -1.24 -3.18 2.69
C LEU A 177 -0.43 -4.27 1.96
N TYR A 178 0.88 -4.06 1.82
CA TYR A 178 1.78 -4.96 1.12
C TYR A 178 1.80 -6.36 1.75
N PHE A 179 1.86 -6.44 3.09
CA PHE A 179 1.88 -7.74 3.79
C PHE A 179 0.50 -8.36 4.00
N ALA A 180 -0.54 -7.56 4.25
CA ALA A 180 -1.90 -8.06 4.40
C ALA A 180 -2.43 -8.75 3.14
N HIS A 181 -1.93 -8.37 1.97
CA HIS A 181 -2.35 -8.90 0.66
C HIS A 181 -1.22 -9.60 -0.10
N ALA A 182 -0.20 -10.05 0.62
CA ALA A 182 0.99 -10.71 0.10
C ALA A 182 0.66 -11.82 -0.92
N GLU A 183 -0.25 -12.71 -0.57
CA GLU A 183 -0.65 -13.83 -1.43
C GLU A 183 -1.39 -13.38 -2.71
N ARG A 184 -2.16 -12.31 -2.63
CA ARG A 184 -2.89 -11.77 -3.78
C ARG A 184 -1.99 -10.97 -4.70
N LEU A 185 -1.15 -10.10 -4.14
CA LEU A 185 -0.23 -9.26 -4.90
C LEU A 185 0.92 -10.08 -5.49
N ALA A 186 1.46 -11.05 -4.74
CA ALA A 186 2.49 -12.01 -5.18
C ALA A 186 3.61 -11.38 -6.03
N VAL A 187 4.05 -10.16 -5.69
CA VAL A 187 5.05 -9.38 -6.45
C VAL A 187 6.37 -10.13 -6.62
N THR A 188 6.66 -11.06 -5.72
CA THR A 188 7.87 -11.92 -5.76
C THR A 188 7.60 -13.31 -6.31
N ALA A 189 6.44 -13.55 -6.92
CA ALA A 189 6.19 -14.82 -7.58
C ALA A 189 7.35 -15.19 -8.51
N ARG A 190 7.81 -16.45 -8.43
CA ARG A 190 9.02 -16.91 -9.12
C ARG A 190 10.26 -16.06 -8.78
N HIS A 191 10.48 -15.76 -7.50
CA HIS A 191 11.55 -14.87 -7.01
C HIS A 191 12.94 -15.21 -7.57
N ARG A 192 13.24 -16.50 -7.84
CA ARG A 192 14.52 -16.92 -8.43
C ARG A 192 14.79 -16.32 -9.82
N GLU A 193 13.74 -16.09 -10.60
CA GLU A 193 13.87 -15.42 -11.90
C GLU A 193 14.08 -13.90 -11.75
N LEU A 194 13.64 -13.31 -10.62
CA LEU A 194 13.87 -11.89 -10.29
C LEU A 194 15.26 -11.64 -9.70
N ALA A 195 15.88 -12.65 -9.10
CA ALA A 195 17.16 -12.51 -8.39
C ALA A 195 18.27 -11.83 -9.19
N PRO A 196 18.47 -12.10 -10.50
CA PRO A 196 19.47 -11.38 -11.29
C PRO A 196 19.24 -9.86 -11.36
N LEU A 197 17.98 -9.39 -11.34
CA LEU A 197 17.62 -7.97 -11.38
C LEU A 197 17.92 -7.28 -10.05
N TYR A 198 17.63 -7.94 -8.90
CA TYR A 198 18.07 -7.43 -7.60
C TYR A 198 19.59 -7.32 -7.53
N GLY A 199 20.30 -8.35 -8.02
CA GLY A 199 21.76 -8.34 -8.09
C GLY A 199 22.31 -7.21 -8.98
N ALA A 200 21.66 -6.95 -10.12
CA ALA A 200 22.04 -5.85 -11.01
C ALA A 200 21.80 -4.49 -10.33
N ALA A 201 20.66 -4.31 -9.65
CA ALA A 201 20.35 -3.09 -8.92
C ALA A 201 21.36 -2.84 -7.78
N ALA A 202 21.64 -3.86 -6.97
CA ALA A 202 22.61 -3.75 -5.87
C ALA A 202 24.03 -3.40 -6.37
N ARG A 203 24.48 -4.01 -7.47
CA ARG A 203 25.77 -3.68 -8.11
C ARG A 203 25.80 -2.24 -8.58
N ALA A 204 24.80 -1.80 -9.36
CA ALA A 204 24.75 -0.43 -9.87
C ALA A 204 24.76 0.61 -8.72
N VAL A 205 24.02 0.33 -7.63
CA VAL A 205 24.07 1.17 -6.42
C VAL A 205 25.48 1.15 -5.82
N THR A 206 26.13 -0.01 -5.71
CA THR A 206 27.50 -0.15 -5.19
C THR A 206 28.50 0.64 -6.03
N GLU A 207 28.37 0.61 -7.33
CA GLU A 207 29.25 1.28 -8.31
C GLU A 207 28.95 2.77 -8.48
N ARG A 208 27.92 3.28 -7.80
CA ARG A 208 27.41 4.66 -7.94
C ARG A 208 26.89 4.98 -9.35
N ASP A 209 26.49 3.95 -10.09
CA ASP A 209 25.87 4.09 -11.40
C ASP A 209 24.38 4.44 -11.24
N ARG A 210 24.09 5.73 -11.30
CA ARG A 210 22.73 6.28 -11.20
C ARG A 210 21.80 5.76 -12.28
N GLY A 211 22.27 5.70 -13.52
CA GLY A 211 21.50 5.24 -14.67
C GLY A 211 21.20 3.76 -14.57
N GLY A 212 22.22 2.96 -14.36
CA GLY A 212 22.11 1.52 -14.19
C GLY A 212 21.23 1.11 -13.02
N ALA A 213 21.30 1.83 -11.89
CA ALA A 213 20.44 1.57 -10.73
C ALA A 213 18.97 1.84 -11.04
N ARG A 214 18.66 3.00 -11.68
CA ARG A 214 17.30 3.31 -12.13
C ARG A 214 16.77 2.23 -13.07
N ASP A 215 17.53 1.91 -14.11
CA ASP A 215 17.12 0.97 -15.15
C ASP A 215 16.92 -0.44 -14.61
N ALA A 216 17.80 -0.91 -13.72
CA ALA A 216 17.69 -2.22 -13.11
C ALA A 216 16.43 -2.33 -12.24
N VAL A 217 16.17 -1.34 -11.38
CA VAL A 217 14.99 -1.33 -10.50
C VAL A 217 13.71 -1.10 -11.29
N THR A 218 13.71 -0.25 -12.31
CA THR A 218 12.54 -0.07 -13.18
C THR A 218 12.18 -1.37 -13.89
N ARG A 219 13.16 -2.11 -14.44
CA ARG A 219 12.93 -3.44 -15.04
C ARG A 219 12.43 -4.47 -14.03
N LEU A 220 12.98 -4.48 -12.82
CA LEU A 220 12.52 -5.34 -11.74
C LEU A 220 11.06 -5.06 -11.40
N ALA A 221 10.71 -3.80 -11.13
CA ALA A 221 9.36 -3.40 -10.79
C ALA A 221 8.35 -3.64 -11.94
N ALA A 222 8.76 -3.41 -13.18
CA ALA A 222 7.93 -3.70 -14.36
C ALA A 222 7.65 -5.21 -14.52
N LEU A 223 8.65 -6.07 -14.30
CA LEU A 223 8.45 -7.52 -14.34
C LEU A 223 7.57 -8.01 -13.17
N GLN A 224 7.73 -7.43 -11.97
CA GLN A 224 6.85 -7.69 -10.84
C GLN A 224 5.40 -7.29 -11.15
N ARG A 225 5.20 -6.10 -11.74
CA ARG A 225 3.89 -5.62 -12.21
C ARG A 225 3.25 -6.61 -13.18
N GLN A 226 3.96 -6.99 -14.23
CA GLN A 226 3.47 -7.95 -15.22
C GLN A 226 2.98 -9.24 -14.57
N ARG A 227 3.73 -9.80 -13.62
CA ARG A 227 3.35 -11.05 -12.91
C ARG A 227 2.11 -10.90 -12.04
N VAL A 228 1.96 -9.75 -11.38
CA VAL A 228 0.74 -9.45 -10.63
C VAL A 228 -0.47 -9.39 -11.56
N GLU A 229 -0.33 -8.69 -12.69
CA GLU A 229 -1.39 -8.56 -13.70
C GLU A 229 -1.76 -9.91 -14.32
N GLU A 230 -0.77 -10.75 -14.69
CA GLU A 230 -0.97 -12.11 -15.23
C GLU A 230 -1.71 -13.03 -14.23
N ARG A 231 -1.46 -12.90 -12.95
CA ARG A 231 -2.09 -13.72 -11.91
C ARG A 231 -3.56 -13.35 -11.66
N LEU A 232 -3.91 -12.12 -11.93
CA LEU A 232 -5.26 -11.57 -11.70
C LEU A 232 -6.13 -11.59 -12.97
N GLY A 233 -5.52 -11.86 -14.13
CA GLY A 233 -6.21 -12.02 -15.43
C GLY A 233 -6.94 -13.31 -15.52
#